data_7fa7a684c432b212191095c01440be25
#
_entry.id   7fa7a684c432b212191095c01440be25
#
_cell.length_a   1.000
_cell.length_b   1.000
_cell.length_c   1.000
_cell.angle_alpha   90.00
_cell.angle_beta   90.00
_cell.angle_gamma   90.00
#
_symmetry.space_group_name_H-M   'P 1'
#
loop_
_entity.id
_entity.type
_entity.pdbx_description
1 polymer ?
#
loop_
_entity_poly.entity_id
_entity_poly.type
_entity_poly.pdbx_seq_one_letter_code
_entity_poly.pdbx_strand_id
1 'polypeptide(L)'
;MSTLDHLWNGWRAAYVQKWGETAGTPNADTQGSVFTRILNSGLSDDEAHILYRGSECFVILNAYPYASGHMLVLPYREVAHLEDLTPDETSELWGCVTNGVRALKAAYNPQGVNVGINLGPPAGGSISEHLHVHVVPRWVGDANFMTAIANTRTLPEALIDSARKLRAAWGRA
;
A
#
# COMPACT_ATOMS: atom_id res chain seq x y z
N MET A 1 -32.04 -4.05 15.59
CA MET A 1 -30.57 -3.92 15.46
C MET A 1 -30.12 -5.02 14.53
N SER A 2 -29.58 -4.70 13.36
CA SER A 2 -29.06 -5.72 12.45
C SER A 2 -27.76 -6.27 13.06
N THR A 3 -27.74 -7.58 13.29
CA THR A 3 -26.52 -8.29 13.66
C THR A 3 -25.57 -8.25 12.45
N LEU A 4 -24.39 -7.67 12.62
CA LEU A 4 -23.33 -7.77 11.64
C LEU A 4 -22.91 -9.24 11.51
N ASP A 5 -23.21 -9.86 10.39
CA ASP A 5 -22.69 -11.19 10.08
C ASP A 5 -21.18 -11.10 9.84
N HIS A 6 -20.42 -11.80 10.66
CA HIS A 6 -18.96 -11.88 10.54
C HIS A 6 -18.60 -12.99 9.57
N LEU A 7 -18.12 -12.65 8.36
CA LEU A 7 -17.46 -13.60 7.48
C LEU A 7 -16.01 -13.81 7.95
N TRP A 8 -15.70 -15.04 8.35
CA TRP A 8 -14.35 -15.44 8.72
C TRP A 8 -13.40 -15.33 7.52
N ASN A 9 -12.39 -14.48 7.66
CA ASN A 9 -11.36 -14.27 6.64
C ASN A 9 -10.12 -15.12 6.99
N GLY A 10 -10.20 -16.43 6.77
CA GLY A 10 -9.22 -17.42 7.22
C GLY A 10 -7.79 -17.18 6.72
N TRP A 11 -7.60 -16.54 5.54
CA TRP A 11 -6.27 -16.19 5.05
C TRP A 11 -5.60 -15.10 5.89
N ARG A 12 -6.38 -14.17 6.42
CA ARG A 12 -5.86 -13.09 7.25
C ARG A 12 -5.38 -13.62 8.61
N ALA A 13 -6.03 -14.65 9.15
CA ALA A 13 -5.61 -15.30 10.38
C ALA A 13 -4.26 -16.01 10.21
N ALA A 14 -4.09 -16.81 9.15
CA ALA A 14 -2.82 -17.48 8.83
C ALA A 14 -1.69 -16.46 8.51
N TYR A 15 -2.02 -15.38 7.83
CA TYR A 15 -1.10 -14.30 7.52
C TYR A 15 -0.67 -13.55 8.78
N VAL A 16 -1.62 -13.16 9.66
CA VAL A 16 -1.35 -12.50 10.95
C VAL A 16 -0.59 -13.43 11.90
N GLN A 17 -0.92 -14.72 11.92
CA GLN A 17 -0.24 -15.71 12.76
C GLN A 17 1.22 -15.93 12.32
N LYS A 18 1.47 -16.03 11.02
CA LYS A 18 2.83 -16.15 10.45
C LYS A 18 3.69 -14.92 10.75
N TRP A 19 3.11 -13.74 10.78
CA TRP A 19 3.80 -12.50 11.13
C TRP A 19 3.95 -12.32 12.66
N GLY A 20 3.01 -12.79 13.46
CA GLY A 20 3.11 -12.82 14.91
C GLY A 20 4.23 -13.73 15.40
N GLU A 21 4.47 -14.84 14.70
CA GLU A 21 5.56 -15.78 14.99
C GLU A 21 6.93 -15.28 14.50
N THR A 22 6.99 -14.46 13.44
CA THR A 22 8.22 -13.90 12.88
C THR A 22 8.58 -12.51 13.39
N ALA A 23 7.65 -11.79 14.01
CA ALA A 23 7.89 -10.46 14.59
C ALA A 23 8.88 -10.45 15.77
N GLY A 24 9.37 -11.60 16.21
CA GLY A 24 10.31 -11.74 17.31
C GLY A 24 11.73 -12.17 16.94
N THR A 25 12.02 -12.49 15.67
CA THR A 25 13.39 -12.83 15.23
C THR A 25 13.88 -11.84 14.19
N PRO A 26 14.71 -10.84 14.58
CA PRO A 26 15.47 -10.08 13.60
C PRO A 26 16.43 -11.07 12.92
N ASN A 27 16.18 -11.36 11.64
CA ASN A 27 17.17 -12.00 10.81
C ASN A 27 18.31 -10.99 10.67
N ALA A 28 19.49 -11.29 11.23
CA ALA A 28 20.63 -10.37 11.39
C ALA A 28 21.20 -9.81 10.06
N ASP A 29 20.67 -10.24 8.91
CA ASP A 29 21.15 -9.84 7.58
C ASP A 29 20.24 -8.86 6.83
N THR A 30 19.14 -8.39 7.43
CA THR A 30 18.22 -7.47 6.74
C THR A 30 18.05 -6.17 7.54
N GLN A 31 18.93 -5.20 7.31
CA GLN A 31 18.77 -3.85 7.89
C GLN A 31 17.58 -3.13 7.25
N GLY A 32 16.61 -2.74 8.08
CA GLY A 32 15.47 -1.90 7.73
C GLY A 32 14.24 -2.64 7.18
N SER A 33 13.18 -1.89 6.98
CA SER A 33 11.91 -2.38 6.45
C SER A 33 12.05 -2.92 5.02
N VAL A 34 11.04 -3.63 4.54
CA VAL A 34 11.01 -4.07 3.13
C VAL A 34 11.14 -2.90 2.17
N PHE A 35 10.58 -1.75 2.50
CA PHE A 35 10.66 -0.55 1.66
C PHE A 35 12.07 0.04 1.62
N THR A 36 12.74 0.12 2.77
CA THR A 36 14.14 0.53 2.88
C THR A 36 15.04 -0.39 2.04
N ARG A 37 14.80 -1.70 2.09
CA ARG A 37 15.56 -2.67 1.27
C ARG A 37 15.29 -2.50 -0.23
N ILE A 38 14.04 -2.22 -0.64
CA ILE A 38 13.71 -1.94 -2.04
C ILE A 38 14.45 -0.69 -2.52
N LEU A 39 14.45 0.39 -1.73
CA LEU A 39 15.15 1.63 -2.08
C LEU A 39 16.66 1.43 -2.26
N ASN A 40 17.27 0.51 -1.49
CA ASN A 40 18.69 0.20 -1.49
C ASN A 40 19.06 -0.99 -2.40
N SER A 41 18.11 -1.60 -3.10
CA SER A 41 18.32 -2.82 -3.89
C SER A 41 19.13 -2.61 -5.19
N GLY A 42 19.25 -1.36 -5.65
CA GLY A 42 19.82 -1.04 -6.97
C GLY A 42 18.88 -1.30 -8.14
N LEU A 43 17.65 -1.76 -7.89
CA LEU A 43 16.61 -1.90 -8.91
C LEU A 43 16.21 -0.53 -9.49
N SER A 44 15.89 -0.50 -10.76
CA SER A 44 15.25 0.67 -11.38
C SER A 44 13.84 0.89 -10.80
N ASP A 45 13.31 2.10 -10.94
CA ASP A 45 11.94 2.41 -10.51
C ASP A 45 10.89 1.54 -11.22
N ASP A 46 11.17 1.11 -12.44
CA ASP A 46 10.30 0.18 -13.17
C ASP A 46 10.25 -1.20 -12.52
N GLU A 47 11.40 -1.75 -12.18
CA GLU A 47 11.51 -3.07 -11.54
C GLU A 47 10.97 -3.05 -10.10
N ALA A 48 11.22 -1.96 -9.37
CA ALA A 48 10.73 -1.74 -8.01
C ALA A 48 9.26 -1.28 -7.96
N HIS A 49 8.65 -0.97 -9.10
CA HIS A 49 7.30 -0.40 -9.21
C HIS A 49 7.12 0.92 -8.44
N ILE A 50 8.19 1.73 -8.32
CA ILE A 50 8.14 3.07 -7.74
C ILE A 50 7.50 4.01 -8.77
N LEU A 51 6.43 4.70 -8.37
CA LEU A 51 5.65 5.58 -9.23
C LEU A 51 6.18 7.00 -9.24
N TYR A 52 6.68 7.47 -8.10
CA TYR A 52 7.14 8.83 -7.89
C TYR A 52 8.17 8.89 -6.76
N ARG A 53 9.16 9.77 -6.92
CA ARG A 53 10.14 10.12 -5.89
C ARG A 53 10.06 11.61 -5.61
N GLY A 54 9.69 11.98 -4.38
CA GLY A 54 9.74 13.34 -3.87
C GLY A 54 11.02 13.61 -3.08
N SER A 55 11.02 14.67 -2.31
CA SER A 55 12.15 15.05 -1.43
C SER A 55 12.15 14.23 -0.14
N GLU A 56 11.01 14.11 0.51
CA GLU A 56 10.83 13.44 1.80
C GLU A 56 10.09 12.11 1.67
N CYS A 57 9.29 11.94 0.60
CA CYS A 57 8.39 10.80 0.42
C CYS A 57 8.54 10.19 -0.98
N PHE A 58 8.09 8.94 -1.10
CA PHE A 58 7.97 8.27 -2.38
C PHE A 58 6.65 7.51 -2.49
N VAL A 59 6.30 7.12 -3.70
CA VAL A 59 5.08 6.38 -4.00
C VAL A 59 5.44 5.10 -4.74
N ILE A 60 4.93 3.97 -4.25
CA ILE A 60 5.20 2.64 -4.79
C ILE A 60 3.89 1.87 -4.96
N LEU A 61 3.79 0.97 -5.94
CA LEU A 61 2.68 0.03 -5.98
C LEU A 61 2.78 -1.00 -4.87
N ASN A 62 1.63 -1.35 -4.28
CA ASN A 62 1.58 -2.46 -3.35
C ASN A 62 1.81 -3.78 -4.11
N ALA A 63 2.81 -4.57 -3.69
CA ALA A 63 3.10 -5.87 -4.28
C ALA A 63 1.94 -6.87 -4.09
N TYR A 64 1.09 -6.68 -3.06
CA TYR A 64 -0.11 -7.47 -2.78
C TYR A 64 -1.36 -6.59 -2.89
N PRO A 65 -1.71 -6.10 -4.09
CA PRO A 65 -2.70 -5.06 -4.24
C PRO A 65 -4.12 -5.57 -3.93
N TYR A 66 -4.96 -4.70 -3.36
CA TYR A 66 -6.37 -4.98 -3.13
C TYR A 66 -7.20 -4.77 -4.40
N ALA A 67 -6.72 -3.90 -5.28
CA ALA A 67 -7.26 -3.62 -6.61
C ALA A 67 -6.12 -3.15 -7.51
N SER A 68 -6.29 -3.22 -8.84
CA SER A 68 -5.30 -2.66 -9.78
C SER A 68 -5.09 -1.18 -9.50
N GLY A 69 -3.83 -0.76 -9.41
CA GLY A 69 -3.48 0.62 -9.07
C GLY A 69 -3.39 0.92 -7.57
N HIS A 70 -3.53 -0.08 -6.68
CA HIS A 70 -3.31 0.11 -5.25
C HIS A 70 -1.87 0.57 -4.99
N MET A 71 -1.72 1.81 -4.55
CA MET A 71 -0.42 2.41 -4.24
C MET A 71 -0.27 2.67 -2.75
N LEU A 72 0.99 2.78 -2.34
CA LEU A 72 1.43 3.16 -1.01
C LEU A 72 2.22 4.45 -1.12
N VAL A 73 1.97 5.37 -0.20
CA VAL A 73 2.71 6.64 -0.05
C VAL A 73 3.40 6.59 1.29
N LEU A 74 4.71 6.81 1.32
CA LEU A 74 5.50 6.67 2.54
C LEU A 74 6.73 7.57 2.53
N PRO A 75 7.24 7.98 3.71
CA PRO A 75 8.48 8.75 3.82
C PRO A 75 9.69 7.87 3.47
N TYR A 76 10.81 8.48 3.09
CA TYR A 76 12.08 7.74 2.95
C TYR A 76 12.61 7.28 4.31
N ARG A 77 12.40 8.08 5.33
CA ARG A 77 12.79 7.75 6.70
C ARG A 77 11.86 6.69 7.28
N GLU A 78 12.43 5.64 7.80
CA GLU A 78 11.69 4.55 8.45
C GLU A 78 11.15 5.03 9.80
N VAL A 79 9.87 5.34 9.86
CA VAL A 79 9.13 5.74 11.06
C VAL A 79 7.90 4.89 11.23
N ALA A 80 7.61 4.47 12.46
CA ALA A 80 6.46 3.61 12.77
C ALA A 80 5.18 4.40 13.03
N HIS A 81 5.31 5.59 13.60
CA HIS A 81 4.18 6.34 14.13
C HIS A 81 3.94 7.64 13.35
N LEU A 82 2.67 8.00 13.21
CA LEU A 82 2.26 9.19 12.47
C LEU A 82 2.77 10.48 13.12
N GLU A 83 2.79 10.50 14.45
CA GLU A 83 3.26 11.62 15.27
C GLU A 83 4.78 11.86 15.21
N ASP A 84 5.55 10.90 14.69
CA ASP A 84 6.99 11.00 14.53
C ASP A 84 7.42 11.63 13.20
N LEU A 85 6.46 11.91 12.31
CA LEU A 85 6.73 12.61 11.05
C LEU A 85 7.12 14.06 11.30
N THR A 86 8.09 14.57 10.56
CA THR A 86 8.37 15.99 10.52
C THR A 86 7.26 16.76 9.80
N PRO A 87 7.16 18.09 9.99
CA PRO A 87 6.20 18.92 9.23
C PRO A 87 6.37 18.80 7.71
N ASP A 88 7.61 18.71 7.21
CA ASP A 88 7.91 18.60 5.78
C ASP A 88 7.50 17.23 5.25
N GLU A 89 7.83 16.13 5.96
CA GLU A 89 7.36 14.79 5.63
C GLU A 89 5.83 14.71 5.62
N THR A 90 5.17 15.29 6.64
CA THR A 90 3.71 15.32 6.71
C THR A 90 3.10 16.06 5.53
N SER A 91 3.64 17.24 5.20
CA SER A 91 3.15 18.07 4.09
C SER A 91 3.30 17.34 2.75
N GLU A 92 4.48 16.76 2.49
CA GLU A 92 4.74 16.07 1.24
C GLU A 92 3.97 14.74 1.14
N LEU A 93 3.83 14.00 2.25
CA LEU A 93 3.05 12.77 2.32
C LEU A 93 1.62 13.00 1.81
N TRP A 94 0.92 14.00 2.37
CA TRP A 94 -0.46 14.31 1.96
C TRP A 94 -0.54 14.94 0.57
N GLY A 95 0.48 15.65 0.14
CA GLY A 95 0.64 16.11 -1.24
C GLY A 95 0.71 14.94 -2.22
N CYS A 96 1.54 13.94 -1.92
CA CYS A 96 1.67 12.71 -2.71
C CYS A 96 0.38 11.89 -2.69
N VAL A 97 -0.31 11.77 -1.55
CA VAL A 97 -1.63 11.11 -1.47
C VAL A 97 -2.64 11.79 -2.39
N THR A 98 -2.71 13.12 -2.34
CA THR A 98 -3.61 13.91 -3.19
C THR A 98 -3.31 13.69 -4.67
N ASN A 99 -2.04 13.73 -5.06
CA ASN A 99 -1.61 13.47 -6.45
C ASN A 99 -1.88 12.02 -6.86
N GLY A 100 -1.70 11.06 -5.95
CA GLY A 100 -2.06 9.66 -6.17
C GLY A 100 -3.54 9.47 -6.47
N VAL A 101 -4.43 10.16 -5.73
CA VAL A 101 -5.87 10.14 -6.00
C VAL A 101 -6.19 10.73 -7.38
N ARG A 102 -5.53 11.82 -7.77
CA ARG A 102 -5.69 12.42 -9.11
C ARG A 102 -5.22 11.47 -10.21
N ALA A 103 -4.05 10.87 -10.03
CA ALA A 103 -3.50 9.90 -10.99
C ALA A 103 -4.40 8.68 -11.15
N LEU A 104 -4.97 8.14 -10.04
CA LEU A 104 -5.96 7.06 -10.10
C LEU A 104 -7.20 7.45 -10.88
N LYS A 105 -7.75 8.64 -10.63
CA LYS A 105 -8.92 9.13 -11.36
C LYS A 105 -8.64 9.27 -12.84
N ALA A 106 -7.48 9.81 -13.21
CA ALA A 106 -7.09 9.99 -14.61
C ALA A 106 -6.80 8.66 -15.33
N ALA A 107 -6.16 7.69 -14.64
CA ALA A 107 -5.75 6.43 -15.25
C ALA A 107 -6.87 5.37 -15.30
N TYR A 108 -7.74 5.33 -14.29
CA TYR A 108 -8.68 4.22 -14.08
C TYR A 108 -10.14 4.66 -13.96
N ASN A 109 -10.42 5.94 -13.79
CA ASN A 109 -11.77 6.47 -13.57
C ASN A 109 -12.56 5.65 -12.51
N PRO A 110 -12.01 5.43 -11.30
CA PRO A 110 -12.67 4.65 -10.27
C PRO A 110 -13.92 5.37 -9.76
N GLN A 111 -14.91 4.63 -9.28
CA GLN A 111 -16.13 5.18 -8.67
C GLN A 111 -15.88 5.73 -7.26
N GLY A 112 -14.80 5.29 -6.61
CA GLY A 112 -14.37 5.75 -5.30
C GLY A 112 -12.88 5.49 -5.07
N VAL A 113 -12.34 6.09 -4.00
CA VAL A 113 -10.97 5.83 -3.55
C VAL A 113 -10.99 5.71 -2.03
N ASN A 114 -10.40 4.65 -1.49
CA ASN A 114 -10.11 4.56 -0.07
C ASN A 114 -8.70 5.06 0.20
N VAL A 115 -8.56 5.92 1.19
CA VAL A 115 -7.27 6.39 1.72
C VAL A 115 -7.25 6.04 3.20
N GLY A 116 -6.15 5.42 3.67
CA GLY A 116 -6.05 5.04 5.08
C GLY A 116 -4.66 4.56 5.46
N ILE A 117 -4.40 4.54 6.77
CA ILE A 117 -3.16 4.11 7.39
C ILE A 117 -3.48 3.03 8.41
N ASN A 118 -2.69 1.95 8.45
CA ASN A 118 -2.76 0.94 9.48
C ASN A 118 -1.66 1.22 10.51
N LEU A 119 -2.03 1.78 11.66
CA LEU A 119 -1.08 2.08 12.74
C LEU A 119 -0.98 0.88 13.68
N GLY A 120 0.15 0.19 13.62
CA GLY A 120 0.45 -0.98 14.41
C GLY A 120 -0.23 -2.28 13.93
N PRO A 121 0.26 -3.43 14.43
CA PRO A 121 -0.21 -4.76 13.99
C PRO A 121 -1.71 -5.01 14.22
N PRO A 122 -2.33 -4.60 15.33
CA PRO A 122 -3.77 -4.83 15.54
C PRO A 122 -4.67 -4.09 14.53
N ALA A 123 -4.19 -3.00 13.93
CA ALA A 123 -4.90 -2.27 12.88
C ALA A 123 -4.76 -2.93 11.50
N GLY A 124 -3.98 -4.02 11.39
CA GLY A 124 -3.73 -4.75 10.15
C GLY A 124 -2.45 -4.34 9.43
N GLY A 125 -1.56 -3.58 10.08
CA GLY A 125 -0.23 -3.24 9.59
C GLY A 125 0.69 -4.47 9.63
N SER A 126 1.06 -4.98 8.45
CA SER A 126 2.02 -6.08 8.31
C SER A 126 3.47 -5.60 8.33
N ILE A 127 3.70 -4.33 8.04
CA ILE A 127 4.98 -3.64 8.09
C ILE A 127 4.77 -2.48 9.05
N SER A 128 4.87 -2.77 10.34
CA SER A 128 4.54 -1.82 11.41
C SER A 128 5.65 -0.81 11.69
N GLU A 129 6.88 -1.13 11.26
CA GLU A 129 8.07 -0.31 11.45
C GLU A 129 8.20 0.84 10.44
N HIS A 130 7.45 0.80 9.35
CA HIS A 130 7.52 1.83 8.31
C HIS A 130 6.11 2.27 7.88
N LEU A 131 5.72 3.44 8.37
CA LEU A 131 4.42 4.06 8.10
C LEU A 131 4.18 4.20 6.60
N HIS A 132 3.00 3.79 6.15
CA HIS A 132 2.60 3.94 4.76
C HIS A 132 1.09 4.19 4.64
N VAL A 133 0.74 5.12 3.76
CA VAL A 133 -0.65 5.45 3.44
C VAL A 133 -1.10 4.62 2.24
N HIS A 134 -2.16 3.84 2.41
CA HIS A 134 -2.81 3.13 1.33
C HIS A 134 -3.70 4.07 0.52
N VAL A 135 -3.60 4.02 -0.80
CA VAL A 135 -4.51 4.69 -1.74
C VAL A 135 -5.05 3.64 -2.69
N VAL A 136 -6.33 3.31 -2.54
CA VAL A 136 -6.95 2.15 -3.18
C VAL A 136 -8.15 2.58 -4.02
N PRO A 137 -8.12 2.38 -5.34
CA PRO A 137 -9.28 2.66 -6.19
C PRO A 137 -10.39 1.64 -5.93
N ARG A 138 -11.65 2.08 -6.04
CA ARG A 138 -12.82 1.27 -5.75
C ARG A 138 -13.85 1.36 -6.87
N TRP A 139 -14.49 0.24 -7.13
CA TRP A 139 -15.63 0.11 -8.06
C TRP A 139 -16.77 -0.65 -7.41
N VAL A 140 -18.00 -0.37 -7.83
CA VAL A 140 -19.15 -1.17 -7.40
C VAL A 140 -18.94 -2.62 -7.85
N GLY A 141 -19.00 -3.55 -6.89
CA GLY A 141 -18.79 -4.97 -7.15
C GLY A 141 -17.32 -5.41 -7.24
N ASP A 142 -16.35 -4.58 -6.85
CA ASP A 142 -14.93 -4.94 -6.84
C ASP A 142 -14.56 -6.00 -5.78
N ALA A 143 -15.44 -6.20 -4.80
CA ALA A 143 -15.33 -7.29 -3.84
C ALA A 143 -16.47 -8.29 -4.08
N ASN A 144 -16.15 -9.57 -4.14
CA ASN A 144 -17.11 -10.66 -4.34
C ASN A 144 -16.81 -11.85 -3.41
N PHE A 145 -17.63 -12.89 -3.50
CA PHE A 145 -17.50 -14.09 -2.66
C PHE A 145 -16.15 -14.80 -2.80
N MET A 146 -15.44 -14.64 -3.92
CA MET A 146 -14.13 -15.27 -4.16
C MET A 146 -13.10 -14.87 -3.09
N THR A 147 -13.13 -13.62 -2.63
CA THR A 147 -12.24 -13.17 -1.55
C THR A 147 -12.56 -13.84 -0.23
N ALA A 148 -13.84 -13.99 0.11
CA ALA A 148 -14.29 -14.56 1.37
C ALA A 148 -14.21 -16.10 1.40
N ILE A 149 -14.50 -16.77 0.29
CA ILE A 149 -14.66 -18.24 0.25
C ILE A 149 -13.41 -18.91 -0.34
N ALA A 150 -12.82 -18.35 -1.39
CA ALA A 150 -11.71 -18.96 -2.12
C ALA A 150 -10.34 -18.31 -1.80
N ASN A 151 -10.30 -17.34 -0.91
CA ASN A 151 -9.08 -16.60 -0.57
C ASN A 151 -8.32 -16.06 -1.81
N THR A 152 -9.08 -15.70 -2.85
CA THR A 152 -8.55 -15.33 -4.15
C THR A 152 -9.09 -13.97 -4.56
N ARG A 153 -8.22 -13.13 -5.12
CA ARG A 153 -8.59 -11.88 -5.78
C ARG A 153 -8.17 -11.97 -7.24
N THR A 154 -9.09 -11.63 -8.12
CA THR A 154 -8.74 -11.44 -9.52
C THR A 154 -8.19 -10.05 -9.72
N LEU A 155 -6.96 -9.95 -10.20
CA LEU A 155 -6.34 -8.70 -10.62
C LEU A 155 -6.34 -8.70 -12.15
N PRO A 156 -7.07 -7.81 -12.80
CA PRO A 156 -7.20 -7.81 -14.25
C PRO A 156 -5.94 -7.28 -14.96
N GLU A 157 -4.97 -6.78 -14.22
CA GLU A 157 -3.79 -6.10 -14.78
C GLU A 157 -2.52 -6.46 -14.01
N ALA A 158 -1.40 -6.60 -14.75
CA ALA A 158 -0.08 -6.79 -14.14
C ALA A 158 0.44 -5.51 -13.50
N LEU A 159 1.27 -5.63 -12.44
CA LEU A 159 1.82 -4.48 -11.73
C LEU A 159 2.61 -3.53 -12.64
N ILE A 160 3.37 -4.07 -13.59
CA ILE A 160 4.14 -3.26 -14.54
C ILE A 160 3.26 -2.36 -15.42
N ASP A 161 2.09 -2.86 -15.83
CA ASP A 161 1.14 -2.10 -16.63
C ASP A 161 0.43 -1.04 -15.78
N SER A 162 0.07 -1.39 -14.54
CA SER A 162 -0.45 -0.44 -13.56
C SER A 162 0.57 0.69 -13.28
N ALA A 163 1.85 0.36 -13.11
CA ALA A 163 2.89 1.34 -12.89
C ALA A 163 3.03 2.29 -14.07
N ARG A 164 3.07 1.77 -15.28
CA ARG A 164 3.16 2.58 -16.52
C ARG A 164 1.99 3.56 -16.65
N LYS A 165 0.75 3.10 -16.45
CA LYS A 165 -0.44 3.95 -16.52
C LYS A 165 -0.42 5.06 -15.48
N LEU A 166 -0.10 4.74 -14.23
CA LEU A 166 -0.10 5.70 -13.14
C LEU A 166 1.01 6.74 -13.28
N ARG A 167 2.22 6.35 -13.71
CA ARG A 167 3.28 7.31 -14.01
C ARG A 167 2.89 8.25 -15.15
N ALA A 168 2.26 7.74 -16.20
CA ALA A 168 1.78 8.57 -17.30
C ALA A 168 0.70 9.57 -16.88
N ALA A 169 -0.07 9.25 -15.83
CA ALA A 169 -1.10 10.11 -15.25
C ALA A 169 -0.58 11.04 -14.14
N TRP A 170 0.60 10.75 -13.57
CA TRP A 170 1.17 11.51 -12.46
C TRP A 170 1.52 12.93 -12.91
N GLY A 171 1.04 13.93 -12.17
CA GLY A 171 1.31 15.34 -12.46
C GLY A 171 0.54 15.95 -13.63
N ARG A 172 -0.38 15.20 -14.27
CA ARG A 172 -1.27 15.70 -15.34
C ARG A 172 -2.65 16.14 -14.86
N ALA A 173 -2.95 15.95 -13.59
CA ALA A 173 -4.29 16.20 -13.02
C ALA A 173 -4.28 17.42 -12.08
#